data_5e6484617f2b47876533b263b9d64890
#
_entry.id   5e6484617f2b47876533b263b9d64890
#
_cell.length_a   1.000
_cell.length_b   1.000
_cell.length_c   1.000
_cell.angle_alpha   90.00
_cell.angle_beta   90.00
_cell.angle_gamma   90.00
#
_symmetry.space_group_name_H-M   'P 1'
#
loop_
_entity.id
_entity.type
_entity.pdbx_description
1 polymer ?
#
loop_
_entity_poly.entity_id
_entity_poly.type
_entity_poly.pdbx_seq_one_letter_code
_entity_poly.pdbx_strand_id
1 'polypeptide(L)'
;GDPTDLIPKIAKLVGANDVFANEDYESYAIKRDKAVSKQVKLHLYKDTVIMRYDEVANGKGLPYRVFTAYKNTWLAKLESDYRFIGEYKINKKKIKEQESTKKIEISSLKDIGFIESEAKINKIELSVIDEYAEKRDFPALDNTSKASVYLRFGFVSVRSLIRKIMPIDNEGKKIWLSELVWRDFYFSILANFPHAEKNCYRPEFDLIEWSDDK
;
A
#
# COMPACT_ATOMS: atom_id res chain seq x y z
N GLY A 1 -10.12 -19.80 -2.25
CA GLY A 1 -9.31 -20.65 -3.10
C GLY A 1 -8.00 -19.99 -3.47
N ASP A 2 -7.11 -20.70 -4.14
CA ASP A 2 -5.80 -20.16 -4.55
C ASP A 2 -5.96 -19.15 -5.70
N PRO A 3 -5.45 -17.91 -5.57
CA PRO A 3 -5.51 -16.90 -6.62
C PRO A 3 -4.82 -17.33 -7.93
N THR A 4 -3.78 -18.17 -7.85
CA THR A 4 -3.06 -18.66 -9.03
C THR A 4 -3.91 -19.56 -9.94
N ASP A 5 -4.92 -20.21 -9.37
CA ASP A 5 -5.90 -21.01 -10.08
C ASP A 5 -7.17 -20.23 -10.41
N LEU A 6 -7.66 -19.45 -9.43
CA LEU A 6 -8.96 -18.80 -9.55
C LEU A 6 -8.95 -17.63 -10.54
N ILE A 7 -7.92 -16.79 -10.54
CA ILE A 7 -7.87 -15.63 -11.42
C ILE A 7 -7.91 -16.05 -12.90
N PRO A 8 -7.09 -17.02 -13.38
CA PRO A 8 -7.17 -17.50 -14.75
C PRO A 8 -8.53 -18.15 -15.09
N LYS A 9 -9.10 -18.91 -14.16
CA LYS A 9 -10.44 -19.54 -14.34
C LYS A 9 -11.53 -18.48 -14.50
N ILE A 10 -11.53 -17.46 -13.65
CA ILE A 10 -12.49 -16.35 -13.72
C ILE A 10 -12.31 -15.57 -15.02
N ALA A 11 -11.07 -15.20 -15.37
CA ALA A 11 -10.77 -14.49 -16.61
C ALA A 11 -11.33 -15.25 -17.83
N LYS A 12 -11.07 -16.54 -17.91
CA LYS A 12 -11.62 -17.42 -18.96
C LYS A 12 -13.14 -17.48 -18.95
N LEU A 13 -13.74 -17.58 -17.75
CA LEU A 13 -15.20 -17.68 -17.57
C LEU A 13 -15.92 -16.44 -18.09
N VAL A 14 -15.37 -15.24 -17.80
CA VAL A 14 -15.98 -13.97 -18.20
C VAL A 14 -15.46 -13.47 -19.57
N GLY A 15 -14.57 -14.19 -20.23
CA GLY A 15 -13.98 -13.80 -21.51
C GLY A 15 -13.04 -12.59 -21.42
N ALA A 16 -12.42 -12.37 -20.26
CA ALA A 16 -11.45 -11.27 -20.08
C ALA A 16 -10.11 -11.61 -20.74
N ASN A 17 -9.61 -10.68 -21.56
CA ASN A 17 -8.30 -10.81 -22.20
C ASN A 17 -7.17 -10.27 -21.32
N ASP A 18 -7.47 -9.31 -20.49
CA ASP A 18 -6.50 -8.60 -19.64
C ASP A 18 -6.98 -8.60 -18.19
N VAL A 19 -6.04 -8.73 -17.27
CA VAL A 19 -6.25 -8.65 -15.82
C VAL A 19 -5.38 -7.51 -15.28
N PHE A 20 -5.95 -6.68 -14.41
CA PHE A 20 -5.28 -5.50 -13.85
C PHE A 20 -5.22 -5.66 -12.34
N ALA A 21 -4.05 -5.42 -11.75
CA ALA A 21 -3.83 -5.48 -10.32
C ALA A 21 -2.83 -4.43 -9.86
N ASN A 22 -2.78 -4.17 -8.57
CA ASN A 22 -1.74 -3.34 -7.97
C ASN A 22 -0.50 -4.17 -7.68
N GLU A 23 0.68 -3.56 -7.85
CA GLU A 23 1.95 -4.13 -7.43
C GLU A 23 1.96 -4.34 -5.91
N ASP A 24 2.56 -5.44 -5.49
CA ASP A 24 2.93 -5.69 -4.09
C ASP A 24 4.38 -6.18 -4.04
N TYR A 25 5.04 -5.95 -2.91
CA TYR A 25 6.48 -6.18 -2.76
C TYR A 25 6.82 -7.36 -1.86
N GLU A 26 5.82 -7.99 -1.25
CA GLU A 26 5.96 -9.21 -0.47
C GLU A 26 6.33 -10.40 -1.38
N SER A 27 7.20 -11.28 -0.92
CA SER A 27 7.68 -12.42 -1.73
C SER A 27 6.55 -13.36 -2.16
N TYR A 28 5.52 -13.52 -1.33
CA TYR A 28 4.33 -14.27 -1.68
C TYR A 28 3.58 -13.61 -2.86
N ALA A 29 3.33 -12.31 -2.79
CA ALA A 29 2.61 -11.58 -3.82
C ALA A 29 3.36 -11.62 -5.16
N ILE A 30 4.67 -11.41 -5.15
CA ILE A 30 5.52 -11.49 -6.34
C ILE A 30 5.44 -12.89 -6.99
N LYS A 31 5.52 -13.96 -6.18
CA LYS A 31 5.40 -15.34 -6.67
C LYS A 31 4.01 -15.63 -7.26
N ARG A 32 2.96 -15.20 -6.56
CA ARG A 32 1.57 -15.31 -7.01
C ARG A 32 1.37 -14.61 -8.35
N ASP A 33 1.76 -13.36 -8.46
CA ASP A 33 1.55 -12.55 -9.65
C ASP A 33 2.35 -13.09 -10.83
N LYS A 34 3.56 -13.59 -10.59
CA LYS A 34 4.37 -14.30 -11.60
C LYS A 34 3.70 -15.60 -12.06
N ALA A 35 3.03 -16.33 -11.17
CA ALA A 35 2.30 -17.55 -11.55
C ALA A 35 1.04 -17.23 -12.36
N VAL A 36 0.28 -16.21 -11.96
CA VAL A 36 -0.90 -15.72 -12.67
C VAL A 36 -0.52 -15.20 -14.07
N SER A 37 0.56 -14.41 -14.19
CA SER A 37 1.00 -13.83 -15.47
C SER A 37 1.41 -14.84 -16.52
N LYS A 38 1.72 -16.09 -16.15
CA LYS A 38 1.98 -17.18 -17.08
C LYS A 38 0.72 -17.71 -17.75
N GLN A 39 -0.45 -17.44 -17.21
CA GLN A 39 -1.72 -18.00 -17.64
C GLN A 39 -2.67 -16.95 -18.23
N VAL A 40 -2.52 -15.67 -17.80
CA VAL A 40 -3.31 -14.53 -18.27
C VAL A 40 -2.41 -13.32 -18.48
N LYS A 41 -2.85 -12.39 -19.31
CA LYS A 41 -2.14 -11.12 -19.51
C LYS A 41 -2.39 -10.23 -18.29
N LEU A 42 -1.47 -10.25 -17.33
CA LEU A 42 -1.53 -9.49 -16.09
C LEU A 42 -0.78 -8.15 -16.23
N HIS A 43 -1.48 -7.07 -15.94
CA HIS A 43 -0.93 -5.71 -15.86
C HIS A 43 -0.85 -5.27 -14.40
N LEU A 44 0.35 -4.95 -13.94
CA LEU A 44 0.60 -4.46 -12.60
C LEU A 44 0.81 -2.95 -12.59
N TYR A 45 0.18 -2.28 -11.64
CA TYR A 45 0.24 -0.82 -11.51
C TYR A 45 0.65 -0.41 -10.10
N LYS A 46 1.44 0.64 -10.05
CA LYS A 46 1.81 1.29 -8.79
C LYS A 46 0.61 2.03 -8.20
N ASP A 47 0.05 1.53 -7.12
CA ASP A 47 -1.01 2.21 -6.37
C ASP A 47 -0.82 2.14 -4.86
N THR A 48 -0.27 1.02 -4.36
CA THR A 48 0.00 0.81 -2.94
C THR A 48 0.94 1.89 -2.37
N VAL A 49 1.92 2.34 -3.13
CA VAL A 49 2.90 3.37 -2.76
C VAL A 49 2.75 4.63 -3.63
N ILE A 50 3.21 5.75 -3.14
CA ILE A 50 3.30 7.00 -3.92
C ILE A 50 4.46 6.90 -4.91
N MET A 51 5.63 6.51 -4.41
CA MET A 51 6.83 6.31 -5.22
C MET A 51 7.29 4.87 -5.10
N ARG A 52 7.52 4.24 -6.24
CA ARG A 52 8.03 2.88 -6.30
C ARG A 52 9.47 2.83 -5.76
N TYR A 53 9.89 1.67 -5.32
CA TYR A 53 11.19 1.45 -4.68
C TYR A 53 12.39 1.91 -5.52
N ASP A 54 12.29 1.89 -6.85
CA ASP A 54 13.32 2.34 -7.78
C ASP A 54 13.21 3.83 -8.18
N GLU A 55 12.11 4.48 -7.83
CA GLU A 55 11.92 5.91 -8.06
C GLU A 55 12.64 6.77 -7.01
N VAL A 56 12.99 6.22 -5.84
CA VAL A 56 13.71 6.94 -4.77
C VAL A 56 15.04 6.24 -4.49
N ALA A 57 16.05 6.63 -5.24
CA ALA A 57 17.40 6.09 -5.13
C ALA A 57 18.42 7.22 -4.90
N ASN A 58 19.59 6.87 -4.35
CA ASN A 58 20.69 7.82 -4.18
C ASN A 58 21.36 8.16 -5.53
N GLY A 59 22.34 9.09 -5.53
CA GLY A 59 23.04 9.52 -6.74
C GLY A 59 23.81 8.42 -7.50
N LYS A 60 23.93 7.20 -6.91
CA LYS A 60 24.51 6.02 -7.54
C LYS A 60 23.44 5.03 -8.02
N GLY A 61 22.16 5.37 -7.94
CA GLY A 61 21.06 4.47 -8.27
C GLY A 61 20.78 3.38 -7.24
N LEU A 62 21.39 3.44 -6.05
CA LEU A 62 21.21 2.47 -5.00
C LEU A 62 20.08 2.88 -4.03
N PRO A 63 19.38 1.89 -3.40
CA PRO A 63 18.32 2.18 -2.45
C PRO A 63 18.89 2.85 -1.19
N TYR A 64 18.09 3.73 -0.62
CA TYR A 64 18.40 4.29 0.68
C TYR A 64 18.17 3.25 1.79
N ARG A 65 19.07 3.25 2.78
CA ARG A 65 18.99 2.41 3.99
C ARG A 65 18.62 3.21 5.24
N VAL A 66 18.61 4.55 5.13
CA VAL A 66 18.35 5.48 6.22
C VAL A 66 17.18 6.35 5.83
N PHE A 67 16.18 6.41 6.71
CA PHE A 67 14.92 7.10 6.45
C PHE A 67 15.09 8.58 6.13
N THR A 68 15.89 9.32 6.88
CA THR A 68 16.03 10.77 6.69
C THR A 68 16.47 11.12 5.26
N ALA A 69 17.46 10.39 4.73
CA ALA A 69 17.95 10.59 3.37
C ALA A 69 16.88 10.20 2.32
N TYR A 70 16.16 9.10 2.55
CA TYR A 70 15.03 8.69 1.73
C TYR A 70 13.94 9.76 1.72
N LYS A 71 13.49 10.21 2.90
CA LYS A 71 12.45 11.23 3.05
C LYS A 71 12.78 12.52 2.31
N ASN A 72 14.01 13.02 2.46
CA ASN A 72 14.41 14.27 1.81
C ASN A 72 14.33 14.14 0.27
N THR A 73 14.79 13.03 -0.28
CA THR A 73 14.71 12.77 -1.72
C THR A 73 13.25 12.58 -2.17
N TRP A 74 12.44 11.88 -1.38
CA TRP A 74 11.03 11.65 -1.67
C TRP A 74 10.25 12.98 -1.70
N LEU A 75 10.44 13.85 -0.70
CA LEU A 75 9.79 15.15 -0.64
C LEU A 75 10.21 16.06 -1.80
N ALA A 76 11.50 16.13 -2.11
CA ALA A 76 12.00 16.91 -3.25
C ALA A 76 11.39 16.42 -4.59
N LYS A 77 11.21 15.11 -4.76
CA LYS A 77 10.54 14.55 -5.93
C LYS A 77 9.05 14.93 -5.99
N LEU A 78 8.34 14.85 -4.88
CA LEU A 78 6.94 15.26 -4.81
C LEU A 78 6.79 16.74 -5.15
N GLU A 79 7.64 17.60 -4.62
CA GLU A 79 7.64 19.04 -4.90
C GLU A 79 7.96 19.35 -6.36
N SER A 80 8.84 18.57 -6.99
CA SER A 80 9.20 18.74 -8.40
C SER A 80 8.13 18.24 -9.37
N ASP A 81 7.31 17.27 -8.95
CA ASP A 81 6.30 16.66 -9.81
C ASP A 81 5.07 16.19 -9.03
N TYR A 82 4.06 17.05 -8.96
CA TYR A 82 2.79 16.72 -8.31
C TYR A 82 1.96 15.64 -9.02
N ARG A 83 2.38 15.14 -10.19
CA ARG A 83 1.72 14.00 -10.85
C ARG A 83 1.78 12.74 -10.00
N PHE A 84 2.75 12.62 -9.08
CA PHE A 84 2.80 11.52 -8.11
C PHE A 84 1.52 11.40 -7.26
N ILE A 85 0.82 12.50 -7.03
CA ILE A 85 -0.47 12.54 -6.33
C ILE A 85 -1.63 12.96 -7.24
N GLY A 86 -1.42 12.93 -8.55
CA GLY A 86 -2.44 13.29 -9.54
C GLY A 86 -3.72 12.48 -9.42
N GLU A 87 -4.81 13.06 -9.89
CA GLU A 87 -6.10 12.39 -9.98
C GLU A 87 -6.35 11.94 -11.42
N TYR A 88 -6.72 10.67 -11.57
CA TYR A 88 -7.09 10.13 -12.87
C TYR A 88 -8.59 10.27 -13.07
N LYS A 89 -9.00 11.05 -14.09
CA LYS A 89 -10.41 11.16 -14.47
C LYS A 89 -10.82 9.92 -15.27
N ILE A 90 -11.73 9.15 -14.72
CA ILE A 90 -12.29 7.99 -15.41
C ILE A 90 -13.31 8.49 -16.44
N ASN A 91 -13.08 8.22 -17.71
CA ASN A 91 -14.07 8.46 -18.75
C ASN A 91 -15.09 7.30 -18.77
N LYS A 92 -16.16 7.44 -17.97
CA LYS A 92 -17.22 6.43 -17.86
C LYS A 92 -17.87 6.06 -19.20
N LYS A 93 -17.87 6.96 -20.19
CA LYS A 93 -18.42 6.71 -21.54
C LYS A 93 -17.57 5.69 -22.33
N LYS A 94 -16.31 5.48 -21.95
CA LYS A 94 -15.41 4.49 -22.57
C LYS A 94 -15.48 3.11 -21.90
N ILE A 95 -16.10 3.04 -20.72
CA ILE A 95 -16.31 1.77 -20.02
C ILE A 95 -17.59 1.17 -20.59
N LYS A 96 -17.45 0.16 -21.44
CA LYS A 96 -18.58 -0.64 -21.88
C LYS A 96 -18.91 -1.63 -20.76
N GLU A 97 -20.14 -1.58 -20.27
CA GLU A 97 -20.67 -2.70 -19.49
C GLU A 97 -20.76 -3.90 -20.44
N GLN A 98 -19.94 -4.89 -20.20
CA GLN A 98 -20.05 -6.17 -20.88
C GLN A 98 -21.03 -7.00 -20.08
N GLU A 99 -22.20 -7.26 -20.64
CA GLU A 99 -23.12 -8.24 -20.08
C GLU A 99 -22.41 -9.60 -20.06
N SER A 100 -21.93 -9.98 -18.87
CA SER A 100 -21.42 -11.32 -18.68
C SER A 100 -22.59 -12.30 -18.83
N THR A 101 -22.58 -13.13 -19.85
CA THR A 101 -23.58 -14.16 -20.06
C THR A 101 -23.54 -15.26 -19.00
N LYS A 102 -22.50 -15.26 -18.16
CA LYS A 102 -22.32 -16.21 -17.07
C LYS A 102 -22.38 -15.53 -15.72
N LYS A 103 -23.38 -15.86 -14.92
CA LYS A 103 -23.45 -15.44 -13.52
C LYS A 103 -22.40 -16.16 -12.72
N ILE A 104 -21.57 -15.41 -12.02
CA ILE A 104 -20.68 -15.95 -10.99
C ILE A 104 -21.49 -15.94 -9.69
N GLU A 105 -21.75 -17.11 -9.12
CA GLU A 105 -22.33 -17.18 -7.79
C GLU A 105 -21.26 -16.77 -6.77
N ILE A 106 -21.55 -15.69 -6.05
CA ILE A 106 -20.70 -15.19 -4.98
C ILE A 106 -21.29 -15.70 -3.67
N SER A 107 -20.53 -16.56 -2.99
CA SER A 107 -20.88 -17.03 -1.64
C SER A 107 -20.91 -15.84 -0.66
N SER A 108 -21.77 -15.90 0.34
CA SER A 108 -21.75 -14.93 1.41
C SER A 108 -20.45 -15.05 2.23
N LEU A 109 -20.06 -13.99 2.93
CA LEU A 109 -18.89 -14.03 3.81
C LEU A 109 -19.01 -15.14 4.86
N LYS A 110 -20.23 -15.38 5.37
CA LYS A 110 -20.52 -16.45 6.33
C LYS A 110 -20.29 -17.83 5.73
N ASP A 111 -20.70 -18.07 4.48
CA ASP A 111 -20.52 -19.35 3.80
C ASP A 111 -19.05 -19.71 3.57
N ILE A 112 -18.18 -18.72 3.47
CA ILE A 112 -16.73 -18.89 3.34
C ILE A 112 -15.97 -18.79 4.67
N GLY A 113 -16.70 -18.84 5.80
CA GLY A 113 -16.14 -18.97 7.13
C GLY A 113 -15.79 -17.67 7.86
N PHE A 114 -16.21 -16.51 7.33
CA PHE A 114 -16.04 -15.26 8.07
C PHE A 114 -17.11 -15.13 9.16
N ILE A 115 -16.68 -14.75 10.34
CA ILE A 115 -17.54 -14.38 11.46
C ILE A 115 -17.64 -12.87 11.49
N GLU A 116 -18.85 -12.34 11.62
CA GLU A 116 -19.08 -10.92 11.76
C GLU A 116 -18.37 -10.40 13.01
N SER A 117 -17.57 -9.35 12.84
CA SER A 117 -16.81 -8.74 13.93
C SER A 117 -17.61 -7.61 14.57
N GLU A 118 -17.61 -7.53 15.89
CA GLU A 118 -18.13 -6.38 16.64
C GLU A 118 -17.20 -5.15 16.57
N ALA A 119 -15.99 -5.31 16.04
CA ALA A 119 -15.03 -4.23 15.89
C ALA A 119 -15.55 -3.14 14.96
N LYS A 120 -15.59 -1.91 15.46
CA LYS A 120 -15.98 -0.74 14.67
C LYS A 120 -14.74 -0.10 14.05
N ILE A 121 -14.79 0.16 12.76
CA ILE A 121 -13.76 0.94 12.09
C ILE A 121 -14.06 2.42 12.30
N ASN A 122 -13.18 3.12 12.99
CA ASN A 122 -13.29 4.57 13.19
C ASN A 122 -13.15 5.31 11.86
N LYS A 123 -13.89 6.39 11.68
CA LYS A 123 -13.73 7.26 10.51
C LYS A 123 -12.32 7.88 10.47
N ILE A 124 -11.84 8.16 9.25
CA ILE A 124 -10.60 8.92 9.10
C ILE A 124 -10.84 10.35 9.58
N GLU A 125 -10.01 10.79 10.53
CA GLU A 125 -10.09 12.11 11.14
C GLU A 125 -8.85 12.93 10.77
N LEU A 126 -8.98 13.87 9.84
CA LEU A 126 -7.88 14.72 9.41
C LEU A 126 -7.79 16.05 10.17
N SER A 127 -8.80 16.42 10.94
CA SER A 127 -8.76 17.61 11.79
C SER A 127 -7.69 17.50 12.89
N VAL A 128 -7.31 16.28 13.26
CA VAL A 128 -6.22 16.05 14.22
C VAL A 128 -4.86 16.58 13.76
N ILE A 129 -4.71 16.90 12.47
CA ILE A 129 -3.44 17.36 11.89
C ILE A 129 -2.98 18.67 12.55
N ASP A 130 -3.90 19.53 12.94
CA ASP A 130 -3.54 20.83 13.56
C ASP A 130 -2.77 20.65 14.88
N GLU A 131 -3.06 19.62 15.64
CA GLU A 131 -2.40 19.31 16.90
C GLU A 131 -1.51 18.04 16.84
N TYR A 132 -1.37 17.46 15.65
CA TYR A 132 -0.69 16.17 15.46
C TYR A 132 0.74 16.16 15.96
N ALA A 133 1.48 17.24 15.72
CA ALA A 133 2.87 17.37 16.14
C ALA A 133 3.06 17.23 17.65
N GLU A 134 2.10 17.76 18.43
CA GLU A 134 2.19 17.84 19.87
C GLU A 134 1.59 16.61 20.57
N LYS A 135 0.56 15.99 19.96
CA LYS A 135 -0.29 15.01 20.65
C LYS A 135 -0.10 13.56 20.19
N ARG A 136 0.49 13.32 19.01
CA ARG A 136 0.60 11.97 18.42
C ARG A 136 1.32 10.94 19.30
N ASP A 137 2.28 11.40 20.09
CA ASP A 137 3.14 10.51 20.90
C ASP A 137 2.52 10.18 22.28
N PHE A 138 1.33 10.67 22.56
CA PHE A 138 0.61 10.40 23.80
C PHE A 138 -0.52 9.38 23.54
N PRO A 139 -0.35 8.08 23.84
CA PRO A 139 -1.34 7.05 23.54
C PRO A 139 -2.69 7.26 24.28
N ALA A 140 -2.70 7.97 25.40
CA ALA A 140 -3.91 8.30 26.14
C ALA A 140 -4.79 9.35 25.42
N LEU A 141 -4.23 10.07 24.45
CA LEU A 141 -4.96 11.06 23.66
C LEU A 141 -5.42 10.42 22.35
N ASP A 142 -6.72 10.58 22.06
CA ASP A 142 -7.26 10.11 20.77
C ASP A 142 -6.99 11.11 19.65
N ASN A 143 -5.71 11.33 19.34
CA ASN A 143 -5.25 12.33 18.38
C ASN A 143 -4.47 11.74 17.19
N THR A 144 -4.96 10.62 16.65
CA THR A 144 -4.43 10.04 15.41
C THR A 144 -5.51 9.98 14.34
N SER A 145 -5.10 10.04 13.07
CA SER A 145 -6.04 10.12 11.93
C SER A 145 -6.86 8.84 11.69
N LYS A 146 -6.57 7.72 12.36
CA LYS A 146 -7.19 6.40 12.16
C LYS A 146 -7.12 5.89 10.71
N ALA A 147 -6.18 6.41 9.90
CA ALA A 147 -6.09 6.10 8.49
C ALA A 147 -5.47 4.72 8.18
N SER A 148 -4.79 4.08 9.14
CA SER A 148 -4.01 2.86 8.92
C SER A 148 -4.83 1.70 8.36
N VAL A 149 -6.01 1.43 8.92
CA VAL A 149 -6.91 0.36 8.45
C VAL A 149 -7.37 0.63 7.01
N TYR A 150 -7.76 1.87 6.73
CA TYR A 150 -8.23 2.28 5.40
C TYR A 150 -7.12 2.15 4.34
N LEU A 151 -5.89 2.50 4.71
CA LEU A 151 -4.72 2.36 3.82
C LEU A 151 -4.32 0.89 3.64
N ARG A 152 -4.40 0.07 4.71
CA ARG A 152 -4.05 -1.35 4.64
C ARG A 152 -4.96 -2.12 3.70
N PHE A 153 -6.26 -1.85 3.76
CA PHE A 153 -7.26 -2.55 2.96
C PHE A 153 -7.66 -1.82 1.66
N GLY A 154 -7.00 -0.70 1.33
CA GLY A 154 -7.25 0.03 0.09
C GLY A 154 -8.63 0.72 0.03
N PHE A 155 -9.29 0.96 1.16
CA PHE A 155 -10.55 1.72 1.22
C PHE A 155 -10.36 3.20 0.90
N VAL A 156 -9.16 3.70 0.99
CA VAL A 156 -8.80 5.07 0.63
C VAL A 156 -7.47 5.08 -0.12
N SER A 157 -7.40 5.91 -1.15
CA SER A 157 -6.14 6.14 -1.86
C SER A 157 -5.21 7.01 -1.02
N VAL A 158 -3.97 6.57 -0.83
CA VAL A 158 -2.93 7.37 -0.17
C VAL A 158 -2.73 8.72 -0.87
N ARG A 159 -2.86 8.76 -2.21
CA ARG A 159 -2.79 9.99 -3.01
C ARG A 159 -3.91 10.96 -2.67
N SER A 160 -5.13 10.46 -2.45
CA SER A 160 -6.26 11.30 -2.08
C SER A 160 -6.09 11.92 -0.69
N LEU A 161 -5.50 11.20 0.25
CA LEU A 161 -5.20 11.71 1.58
C LEU A 161 -4.15 12.82 1.52
N ILE A 162 -3.07 12.62 0.77
CA ILE A 162 -2.05 13.66 0.59
C ILE A 162 -2.67 14.91 -0.03
N ARG A 163 -3.46 14.79 -1.10
CA ARG A 163 -4.12 15.96 -1.70
C ARG A 163 -4.97 16.75 -0.71
N LYS A 164 -5.68 16.05 0.19
CA LYS A 164 -6.51 16.71 1.21
C LYS A 164 -5.71 17.54 2.21
N ILE A 165 -4.51 17.09 2.55
CA ILE A 165 -3.68 17.80 3.52
C ILE A 165 -2.73 18.83 2.89
N MET A 166 -2.52 18.79 1.57
CA MET A 166 -1.61 19.74 0.89
C MET A 166 -1.90 21.21 1.19
N PRO A 167 -3.17 21.66 1.29
CA PRO A 167 -3.49 23.06 1.61
C PRO A 167 -3.14 23.46 3.05
N ILE A 168 -2.94 22.51 3.96
CA ILE A 168 -2.56 22.80 5.35
C ILE A 168 -1.10 23.26 5.37
N ASP A 169 -0.78 24.28 6.14
CA ASP A 169 0.60 24.74 6.33
C ASP A 169 0.92 24.88 7.82
N ASN A 170 1.29 23.74 8.41
CA ASN A 170 1.70 23.65 9.81
C ASN A 170 2.65 22.46 10.02
N GLU A 171 3.23 22.37 11.22
CA GLU A 171 4.15 21.29 11.57
C GLU A 171 3.47 19.93 11.64
N GLY A 172 2.21 19.88 12.06
CA GLY A 172 1.41 18.64 12.10
C GLY A 172 1.29 18.00 10.72
N LYS A 173 1.06 18.79 9.65
CA LYS A 173 1.08 18.27 8.27
C LYS A 173 2.42 17.64 7.90
N LYS A 174 3.53 18.31 8.23
CA LYS A 174 4.87 17.81 7.87
C LYS A 174 5.15 16.47 8.53
N ILE A 175 4.79 16.34 9.81
CA ILE A 175 4.96 15.09 10.57
C ILE A 175 4.01 14.03 10.03
N TRP A 176 2.74 14.34 9.84
CA TRP A 176 1.75 13.39 9.32
C TRP A 176 2.10 12.89 7.92
N LEU A 177 2.56 13.77 7.03
CA LEU A 177 3.07 13.39 5.71
C LEU A 177 4.28 12.46 5.83
N SER A 178 5.17 12.74 6.80
CA SER A 178 6.33 11.89 7.08
C SER A 178 5.93 10.44 7.43
N GLU A 179 4.77 10.21 8.06
CA GLU A 179 4.28 8.85 8.32
C GLU A 179 3.90 8.10 7.04
N LEU A 180 3.39 8.79 6.04
CA LEU A 180 3.14 8.19 4.72
C LEU A 180 4.44 7.93 3.96
N VAL A 181 5.46 8.79 4.15
CA VAL A 181 6.80 8.55 3.60
C VAL A 181 7.46 7.34 4.28
N TRP A 182 7.28 7.15 5.59
CA TRP A 182 7.70 5.95 6.31
C TRP A 182 7.09 4.69 5.70
N ARG A 183 5.82 4.73 5.36
CA ARG A 183 5.13 3.62 4.71
C ARG A 183 5.79 3.26 3.37
N ASP A 184 6.05 4.24 2.50
CA ASP A 184 6.73 4.03 1.22
C ASP A 184 8.18 3.54 1.44
N PHE A 185 8.88 4.05 2.46
CA PHE A 185 10.22 3.60 2.81
C PHE A 185 10.26 2.12 3.20
N TYR A 186 9.32 1.65 4.02
CA TYR A 186 9.28 0.24 4.39
C TYR A 186 8.96 -0.67 3.20
N PHE A 187 8.10 -0.26 2.29
CA PHE A 187 7.92 -0.97 1.02
C PHE A 187 9.19 -0.98 0.18
N SER A 188 9.93 0.13 0.14
CA SER A 188 11.23 0.19 -0.54
C SER A 188 12.27 -0.75 0.10
N ILE A 189 12.29 -0.84 1.44
CA ILE A 189 13.15 -1.80 2.15
C ILE A 189 12.77 -3.23 1.77
N LEU A 190 11.50 -3.58 1.81
CA LEU A 190 11.03 -4.92 1.49
C LEU A 190 11.35 -5.32 0.04
N ALA A 191 11.15 -4.41 -0.91
CA ALA A 191 11.44 -4.64 -2.33
C ALA A 191 12.94 -4.84 -2.62
N ASN A 192 13.79 -4.04 -1.98
CA ASN A 192 15.25 -4.07 -2.23
C ASN A 192 15.99 -5.07 -1.35
N PHE A 193 15.41 -5.44 -0.20
CA PHE A 193 16.01 -6.35 0.78
C PHE A 193 15.00 -7.43 1.21
N PRO A 194 14.57 -8.31 0.29
CA PRO A 194 13.47 -9.26 0.55
C PRO A 194 13.78 -10.26 1.68
N HIS A 195 15.04 -10.43 2.09
CA HIS A 195 15.39 -11.24 3.27
C HIS A 195 14.79 -10.67 4.56
N ALA A 196 14.56 -9.34 4.63
CA ALA A 196 13.96 -8.67 5.78
C ALA A 196 12.50 -9.07 6.05
N GLU A 197 11.87 -9.82 5.14
CA GLU A 197 10.55 -10.42 5.36
C GLU A 197 10.56 -11.52 6.44
N LYS A 198 11.70 -12.19 6.62
CA LYS A 198 11.84 -13.36 7.51
C LYS A 198 13.01 -13.29 8.49
N ASN A 199 14.00 -12.47 8.20
CA ASN A 199 15.23 -12.34 8.94
C ASN A 199 15.45 -10.88 9.33
N CYS A 200 16.39 -10.60 10.18
CA CYS A 200 16.76 -9.23 10.50
C CYS A 200 17.22 -8.47 9.26
N TYR A 201 16.82 -7.21 9.15
CA TYR A 201 17.26 -6.33 8.05
C TYR A 201 18.80 -6.24 7.97
N ARG A 202 19.47 -6.25 9.12
CA ARG A 202 20.90 -6.42 9.25
C ARG A 202 21.21 -7.85 9.67
N PRO A 203 21.79 -8.68 8.78
CA PRO A 203 22.00 -10.10 9.05
C PRO A 203 22.83 -10.42 10.29
N GLU A 204 23.71 -9.49 10.71
CA GLU A 204 24.49 -9.64 11.93
C GLU A 204 23.62 -9.76 13.19
N PHE A 205 22.40 -9.26 13.18
CA PHE A 205 21.47 -9.38 14.32
C PHE A 205 20.77 -10.73 14.39
N ASP A 206 20.79 -11.51 13.32
CA ASP A 206 20.29 -12.90 13.35
C ASP A 206 21.23 -13.82 14.16
N LEU A 207 22.46 -13.36 14.47
CA LEU A 207 23.45 -14.08 15.27
C LEU A 207 23.28 -13.87 16.79
N ILE A 208 22.33 -13.02 17.19
CA ILE A 208 22.06 -12.79 18.62
C ILE A 208 21.35 -14.01 19.20
N GLU A 209 21.97 -14.63 20.20
CA GLU A 209 21.32 -15.69 20.96
C GLU A 209 20.30 -15.08 21.91
N TRP A 210 19.03 -15.39 21.68
CA TRP A 210 17.93 -14.98 22.55
C TRP A 210 17.71 -16.03 23.63
N SER A 211 17.57 -15.60 24.89
CA SER A 211 17.19 -16.51 25.97
C SER A 211 15.67 -16.74 25.90
N ASP A 212 15.27 -18.01 25.88
CA ASP A 212 13.89 -18.45 26.00
C ASP A 212 13.47 -18.68 27.47
N ASP A 213 14.34 -18.34 28.43
CA ASP A 213 14.04 -18.44 29.86
C ASP A 213 12.87 -17.54 30.24
N LYS A 214 11.80 -18.17 30.69
CA LYS A 214 10.58 -17.51 31.19
C LYS A 214 10.66 -17.26 32.69
#